data_089e4bf3cd7a412a1aebd4299ea8d0bb
#
_entry.id   089e4bf3cd7a412a1aebd4299ea8d0bb
#
_cell.length_a   1.000
_cell.length_b   1.000
_cell.length_c   1.000
_cell.angle_alpha   90.00
_cell.angle_beta   90.00
_cell.angle_gamma   90.00
#
_symmetry.space_group_name_H-M   'P 1'
#
loop_
_entity.id
_entity.type
_entity.pdbx_description
1 polymer ?
#
loop_
_entity_poly.entity_id
_entity_poly.type
_entity_poly.pdbx_seq_one_letter_code
_entity_poly.pdbx_strand_id
1 'polypeptide(L)'
;MVLVAVLFGFFMITTVADKLRFSSWPATRAVVLGLETHTKPKSSDQCVQLRYRYLVGGKEFVANRMTVARAGSCYRDQAALAALTQRYRPGTQIWIRYDPAHPHKAAIHPDKPGFIDVLFCLLAILLGAAGVRLLRHPAQQTVGCHS
;
A
#
# COMPACT_ATOMS: atom_id res chain seq x y z
N MET A 1 23.54 9.62 0.93
CA MET A 1 23.06 8.46 1.72
C MET A 1 21.97 8.85 2.73
N VAL A 2 22.18 9.83 3.62
CA VAL A 2 21.19 10.24 4.64
C VAL A 2 19.85 10.68 4.03
N LEU A 3 19.87 11.48 2.97
CA LEU A 3 18.67 11.98 2.30
C LEU A 3 17.80 10.83 1.74
N VAL A 4 18.40 9.81 1.15
CA VAL A 4 17.70 8.62 0.63
C VAL A 4 17.05 7.83 1.77
N ALA A 5 17.74 7.67 2.89
CA ALA A 5 17.20 6.99 4.06
C ALA A 5 16.00 7.74 4.67
N VAL A 6 16.06 9.08 4.71
CA VAL A 6 14.96 9.91 5.20
C VAL A 6 13.74 9.82 4.27
N LEU A 7 13.93 9.92 2.96
CA LEU A 7 12.84 9.80 1.98
C LEU A 7 12.20 8.41 2.02
N PHE A 8 13.03 7.36 2.11
CA PHE A 8 12.53 5.99 2.22
C PHE A 8 11.76 5.77 3.53
N GLY A 9 12.27 6.25 4.65
CA GLY A 9 11.59 6.19 5.95
C GLY A 9 10.24 6.93 5.93
N PHE A 10 10.19 8.12 5.35
CA PHE A 10 8.95 8.88 5.19
C PHE A 10 7.93 8.12 4.33
N PHE A 11 8.35 7.55 3.20
CA PHE A 11 7.48 6.74 2.34
C PHE A 11 6.91 5.51 3.06
N MET A 12 7.73 4.82 3.85
CA MET A 12 7.29 3.66 4.62
C MET A 12 6.29 4.04 5.72
N ILE A 13 6.54 5.13 6.46
CA ILE A 13 5.64 5.62 7.49
C ILE A 13 4.28 5.98 6.91
N THR A 14 4.22 6.69 5.79
CA THR A 14 2.96 7.05 5.13
C THR A 14 2.18 5.83 4.67
N THR A 15 2.87 4.83 4.10
CA THR A 15 2.22 3.59 3.65
C THR A 15 1.62 2.79 4.82
N VAL A 16 2.35 2.67 5.93
CA VAL A 16 1.83 1.98 7.13
C VAL A 16 0.69 2.78 7.77
N ALA A 17 0.80 4.10 7.83
CA ALA A 17 -0.24 4.96 8.36
C ALA A 17 -1.55 4.84 7.56
N ASP A 18 -1.49 4.78 6.23
CA ASP A 18 -2.66 4.56 5.37
C ASP A 18 -3.32 3.20 5.64
N LYS A 19 -2.52 2.13 5.82
CA LYS A 19 -3.03 0.80 6.20
C LYS A 19 -3.76 0.81 7.55
N LEU A 20 -3.21 1.49 8.54
CA LEU A 20 -3.80 1.61 9.88
C LEU A 20 -5.06 2.49 9.88
N ARG A 21 -5.07 3.56 9.09
CA ARG A 21 -6.21 4.48 8.97
C ARG A 21 -7.39 3.90 8.18
N PHE A 22 -7.18 2.86 7.40
CA PHE A 22 -8.24 2.26 6.58
C PHE A 22 -9.48 1.88 7.39
N SER A 23 -9.31 1.42 8.63
CA SER A 23 -10.44 1.06 9.51
C SER A 23 -11.33 2.27 9.88
N SER A 24 -10.75 3.47 9.91
CA SER A 24 -11.47 4.73 10.19
C SER A 24 -12.03 5.40 8.95
N TRP A 25 -11.72 4.91 7.74
CA TRP A 25 -12.25 5.47 6.51
C TRP A 25 -13.76 5.25 6.41
N PRO A 26 -14.52 6.27 5.98
CA PRO A 26 -15.95 6.13 5.76
C PRO A 26 -16.23 5.10 4.66
N ALA A 27 -17.31 4.34 4.87
CA ALA A 27 -17.79 3.36 3.91
C ALA A 27 -18.81 3.99 2.95
N THR A 28 -18.77 3.61 1.68
CA THR A 28 -19.77 3.97 0.68
C THR A 28 -20.07 2.78 -0.23
N ARG A 29 -21.20 2.85 -0.94
CA ARG A 29 -21.54 1.84 -1.94
C ARG A 29 -20.85 2.17 -3.26
N ALA A 30 -20.34 1.13 -3.92
CA ALA A 30 -19.75 1.20 -5.24
C ALA A 30 -20.39 0.16 -6.16
N VAL A 31 -20.38 0.45 -7.45
CA VAL A 31 -20.86 -0.48 -8.49
C VAL A 31 -19.65 -1.00 -9.26
N VAL A 32 -19.55 -2.30 -9.37
CA VAL A 32 -18.50 -2.95 -10.17
C VAL A 32 -18.72 -2.64 -11.65
N LEU A 33 -17.70 -2.10 -12.29
CA LEU A 33 -17.69 -1.83 -13.73
C LEU A 33 -17.19 -3.03 -14.53
N GLY A 34 -16.21 -3.74 -13.98
CA GLY A 34 -15.62 -4.90 -14.63
C GLY A 34 -14.46 -5.47 -13.83
N LEU A 35 -14.06 -6.67 -14.23
CA LEU A 35 -12.94 -7.41 -13.70
C LEU A 35 -12.05 -7.79 -14.87
N GLU A 36 -10.85 -7.22 -14.91
CA GLU A 36 -9.86 -7.49 -15.93
C GLU A 36 -8.92 -8.58 -15.44
N THR A 37 -8.68 -9.61 -16.25
CA THR A 37 -7.73 -10.68 -15.95
C THR A 37 -6.56 -10.62 -16.93
N HIS A 38 -5.35 -10.74 -16.42
CA HIS A 38 -4.16 -10.85 -17.24
C HIS A 38 -3.20 -11.89 -16.65
N THR A 39 -2.56 -12.65 -17.53
CA THR A 39 -1.56 -13.66 -17.13
C THR A 39 -0.21 -12.99 -16.98
N LYS A 40 0.49 -13.29 -15.89
CA LYS A 40 1.83 -12.75 -15.67
C LYS A 40 2.85 -13.40 -16.62
N PRO A 41 3.69 -12.65 -17.36
CA PRO A 41 4.50 -13.17 -18.47
C PRO A 41 5.50 -14.28 -18.12
N LYS A 42 5.82 -14.50 -16.84
CA LYS A 42 6.80 -15.49 -16.37
C LYS A 42 6.26 -16.50 -15.36
N SER A 43 4.95 -16.54 -15.18
CA SER A 43 4.30 -17.37 -14.16
C SER A 43 2.92 -17.78 -14.67
N SER A 44 2.44 -18.93 -14.21
CA SER A 44 1.06 -19.38 -14.50
C SER A 44 0.01 -18.63 -13.66
N ASP A 45 0.42 -17.61 -12.90
CA ASP A 45 -0.48 -16.86 -12.06
C ASP A 45 -1.36 -15.94 -12.90
N GLN A 46 -2.65 -15.99 -12.68
CA GLN A 46 -3.61 -15.06 -13.26
C GLN A 46 -3.84 -13.90 -12.30
N CYS A 47 -3.56 -12.70 -12.75
CA CYS A 47 -3.75 -11.48 -11.98
C CYS A 47 -5.08 -10.85 -12.36
N VAL A 48 -5.81 -10.40 -11.36
CA VAL A 48 -7.14 -9.83 -11.50
C VAL A 48 -7.11 -8.38 -11.03
N GLN A 49 -7.64 -7.49 -11.84
CA GLN A 49 -7.81 -6.09 -11.52
C GLN A 49 -9.30 -5.74 -11.58
N LEU A 50 -9.86 -5.30 -10.45
CA LEU A 50 -11.24 -4.92 -10.35
C LEU A 50 -11.37 -3.41 -10.61
N ARG A 51 -12.36 -3.00 -11.41
CA ARG A 51 -12.74 -1.60 -11.58
C ARG A 51 -14.12 -1.37 -11.02
N TYR A 52 -14.28 -0.33 -10.21
CA TYR A 52 -15.55 0.05 -9.59
C TYR A 52 -15.72 1.56 -9.54
N ARG A 53 -16.98 1.99 -9.53
CA ARG A 53 -17.40 3.39 -9.52
C ARG A 53 -18.20 3.67 -8.24
N TYR A 54 -18.03 4.84 -7.64
CA TYR A 54 -18.71 5.26 -6.43
C TYR A 54 -18.91 6.78 -6.41
N LEU A 55 -19.80 7.24 -5.55
CA LEU A 55 -20.14 8.65 -5.39
C LEU A 55 -19.71 9.14 -4.00
N VAL A 56 -19.05 10.29 -3.96
CA VAL A 56 -18.70 11.00 -2.73
C VAL A 56 -19.07 12.47 -2.90
N GLY A 57 -19.96 12.97 -2.06
CA GLY A 57 -20.40 14.38 -2.12
C GLY A 57 -21.02 14.76 -3.47
N GLY A 58 -21.71 13.84 -4.15
CA GLY A 58 -22.31 14.05 -5.47
C GLY A 58 -21.34 13.96 -6.64
N LYS A 59 -20.04 13.75 -6.40
CA LYS A 59 -19.02 13.59 -7.42
C LYS A 59 -18.71 12.11 -7.64
N GLU A 60 -18.63 11.70 -8.91
CA GLU A 60 -18.30 10.33 -9.29
C GLU A 60 -16.79 10.10 -9.31
N PHE A 61 -16.37 8.96 -8.75
CA PHE A 61 -15.00 8.49 -8.75
C PHE A 61 -14.93 7.05 -9.26
N VAL A 62 -13.84 6.74 -9.95
CA VAL A 62 -13.52 5.38 -10.40
C VAL A 62 -12.22 4.96 -9.75
N ALA A 63 -12.20 3.75 -9.16
CA ALA A 63 -11.02 3.17 -8.57
C ALA A 63 -10.87 1.70 -8.98
N ASN A 64 -9.67 1.17 -8.77
CA ASN A 64 -9.30 -0.20 -9.13
C ASN A 64 -8.56 -0.94 -8.01
N ARG A 65 -8.50 -0.38 -6.81
CA ARG A 65 -7.76 -0.98 -5.69
C ARG A 65 -8.61 -1.99 -4.94
N MET A 66 -8.12 -3.21 -4.82
CA MET A 66 -8.72 -4.23 -3.96
C MET A 66 -8.31 -4.04 -2.50
N THR A 67 -7.05 -3.65 -2.26
CA THR A 67 -6.53 -3.26 -0.96
C THR A 67 -5.87 -1.89 -1.02
N VAL A 68 -5.54 -1.29 0.12
CA VAL A 68 -4.91 0.04 0.18
C VAL A 68 -3.61 0.09 -0.63
N ALA A 69 -2.80 -0.98 -0.58
CA ALA A 69 -1.50 -1.05 -1.23
C ALA A 69 -1.55 -1.66 -2.65
N ARG A 70 -2.63 -2.38 -3.03
CA ARG A 70 -2.65 -3.19 -4.27
C ARG A 70 -3.87 -2.92 -5.12
N ALA A 71 -3.63 -2.64 -6.40
CA ALA A 71 -4.68 -2.51 -7.40
C ALA A 71 -5.29 -3.86 -7.80
N GLY A 72 -4.54 -4.95 -7.72
CA GLY A 72 -4.99 -6.28 -8.09
C GLY A 72 -4.40 -7.38 -7.21
N SER A 73 -4.87 -8.59 -7.41
CA SER A 73 -4.38 -9.80 -6.75
C SER A 73 -4.13 -10.88 -7.78
N CYS A 74 -3.06 -11.66 -7.59
CA CYS A 74 -2.73 -12.76 -8.48
C CYS A 74 -3.05 -14.09 -7.80
N TYR A 75 -3.65 -14.98 -8.56
CA TYR A 75 -4.10 -16.29 -8.10
C TYR A 75 -3.51 -17.38 -9.01
N ARG A 76 -3.05 -18.44 -8.39
CA ARG A 76 -2.63 -19.67 -9.09
C ARG A 76 -3.78 -20.65 -9.18
N ASP A 77 -4.70 -20.59 -8.25
CA ASP A 77 -5.86 -21.47 -8.18
C ASP A 77 -7.00 -20.92 -9.04
N GLN A 78 -7.41 -21.70 -10.02
CA GLN A 78 -8.52 -21.40 -10.95
C GLN A 78 -9.89 -21.36 -10.23
N ALA A 79 -10.06 -22.18 -9.19
CA ALA A 79 -11.31 -22.20 -8.44
C ALA A 79 -11.49 -20.90 -7.63
N ALA A 80 -10.40 -20.41 -7.01
CA ALA A 80 -10.39 -19.11 -6.32
C ALA A 80 -10.68 -17.96 -7.29
N LEU A 81 -10.11 -18.01 -8.49
CA LEU A 81 -10.35 -17.01 -9.53
C LEU A 81 -11.80 -17.02 -9.99
N ALA A 82 -12.39 -18.20 -10.24
CA ALA A 82 -13.79 -18.34 -10.66
C ALA A 82 -14.75 -17.80 -9.58
N ALA A 83 -14.52 -18.13 -8.32
CA ALA A 83 -15.28 -17.60 -7.19
C ALA A 83 -15.21 -16.06 -7.11
N LEU A 84 -14.03 -15.48 -7.33
CA LEU A 84 -13.84 -14.04 -7.34
C LEU A 84 -14.61 -13.38 -8.50
N THR A 85 -14.51 -13.94 -9.70
CA THR A 85 -15.21 -13.47 -10.90
C THR A 85 -16.73 -13.53 -10.71
N GLN A 86 -17.22 -14.57 -10.06
CA GLN A 86 -18.64 -14.70 -9.74
C GLN A 86 -19.10 -13.66 -8.71
N ARG A 87 -18.27 -13.38 -7.71
CA ARG A 87 -18.55 -12.41 -6.64
C ARG A 87 -18.56 -10.96 -7.15
N TYR A 88 -17.69 -10.62 -8.08
CA TYR A 88 -17.50 -9.26 -8.59
C TYR A 88 -17.97 -9.10 -10.04
N ARG A 89 -19.18 -9.57 -10.35
CA ARG A 89 -19.78 -9.38 -11.67
C ARG A 89 -20.05 -7.90 -11.93
N PRO A 90 -19.94 -7.44 -13.20
CA PRO A 90 -20.36 -6.09 -13.57
C PRO A 90 -21.77 -5.79 -13.10
N GLY A 91 -22.00 -4.61 -12.55
CA GLY A 91 -23.28 -4.19 -11.99
C GLY A 91 -23.49 -4.58 -10.52
N THR A 92 -22.66 -5.46 -9.94
CA THR A 92 -22.77 -5.83 -8.52
C THR A 92 -22.46 -4.62 -7.64
N GLN A 93 -23.28 -4.41 -6.62
CA GLN A 93 -23.01 -3.42 -5.59
C GLN A 93 -22.09 -4.00 -4.52
N ILE A 94 -21.05 -3.25 -4.16
CA ILE A 94 -20.07 -3.60 -3.13
C ILE A 94 -19.91 -2.46 -2.14
N TRP A 95 -19.48 -2.80 -0.93
CA TRP A 95 -19.03 -1.80 0.04
C TRP A 95 -17.55 -1.55 -0.12
N ILE A 96 -17.18 -0.29 -0.16
CA ILE A 96 -15.79 0.18 -0.21
C ILE A 96 -15.56 1.19 0.90
N ARG A 97 -14.31 1.43 1.23
CA ARG A 97 -13.88 2.54 2.08
C ARG A 97 -13.01 3.48 1.28
N TYR A 98 -13.16 4.77 1.49
CA TYR A 98 -12.38 5.80 0.80
C TYR A 98 -11.72 6.75 1.80
N ASP A 99 -10.58 7.31 1.40
CA ASP A 99 -9.88 8.34 2.18
C ASP A 99 -10.64 9.66 2.05
N PRO A 100 -11.18 10.24 3.15
CA PRO A 100 -11.93 11.49 3.08
C PRO A 100 -11.06 12.68 2.63
N ALA A 101 -9.75 12.65 2.89
CA ALA A 101 -8.83 13.70 2.43
C ALA A 101 -8.49 13.55 0.93
N HIS A 102 -8.54 12.32 0.42
CA HIS A 102 -8.23 12.00 -0.97
C HIS A 102 -9.29 11.04 -1.54
N PRO A 103 -10.49 11.51 -1.92
CA PRO A 103 -11.62 10.66 -2.31
C PRO A 103 -11.35 9.70 -3.47
N HIS A 104 -10.32 9.93 -4.28
CA HIS A 104 -9.88 9.01 -5.33
C HIS A 104 -9.12 7.77 -4.80
N LYS A 105 -8.71 7.79 -3.53
CA LYS A 105 -8.12 6.64 -2.85
C LYS A 105 -9.23 5.84 -2.19
N ALA A 106 -9.58 4.72 -2.75
CA ALA A 106 -10.57 3.81 -2.19
C ALA A 106 -10.09 2.36 -2.28
N ALA A 107 -10.52 1.52 -1.35
CA ALA A 107 -10.23 0.10 -1.33
C ALA A 107 -11.38 -0.71 -0.74
N ILE A 108 -11.43 -2.00 -1.10
CA ILE A 108 -12.49 -2.93 -0.67
C ILE A 108 -12.11 -3.62 0.63
N HIS A 109 -10.86 -4.07 0.72
CA HIS A 109 -10.38 -4.87 1.84
C HIS A 109 -9.28 -4.15 2.61
N PRO A 110 -9.21 -4.36 3.94
CA PRO A 110 -8.09 -3.89 4.75
C PRO A 110 -6.81 -4.60 4.31
N ASP A 111 -5.74 -3.85 4.26
CA ASP A 111 -4.39 -4.37 4.04
C ASP A 111 -3.75 -4.53 5.42
N LYS A 112 -3.53 -5.77 5.85
CA LYS A 112 -2.87 -6.03 7.12
C LYS A 112 -1.38 -5.67 6.97
N PRO A 113 -0.80 -4.92 7.94
CA PRO A 113 0.64 -4.73 7.95
C PRO A 113 1.31 -6.09 8.02
N GLY A 114 2.16 -6.39 7.05
CA GLY A 114 2.91 -7.63 7.01
C GLY A 114 4.15 -7.58 7.92
N PHE A 115 4.73 -8.74 8.21
CA PHE A 115 6.00 -8.84 8.94
C PHE A 115 7.10 -7.98 8.27
N ILE A 116 7.10 -7.92 6.95
CA ILE A 116 8.05 -7.13 6.16
C ILE A 116 7.90 -5.63 6.45
N ASP A 117 6.68 -5.12 6.57
CA ASP A 117 6.44 -3.70 6.89
C ASP A 117 7.04 -3.33 8.26
N VAL A 118 6.85 -4.22 9.26
CA VAL A 118 7.40 -4.05 10.61
C VAL A 118 8.92 -4.09 10.59
N LEU A 119 9.50 -5.05 9.86
CA LEU A 119 10.95 -5.18 9.72
C LEU A 119 11.59 -3.94 9.10
N PHE A 120 11.00 -3.40 8.03
CA PHE A 120 11.49 -2.18 7.40
C PHE A 120 11.36 -0.95 8.31
N CYS A 121 10.27 -0.84 9.09
CA CYS A 121 10.15 0.23 10.08
C CYS A 121 11.24 0.16 11.15
N LEU A 122 11.52 -1.04 11.69
CA LEU A 122 12.58 -1.24 12.67
C LEU A 122 13.96 -0.91 12.07
N LEU A 123 14.23 -1.36 10.87
CA LEU A 123 15.49 -1.06 10.18
C LEU A 123 15.67 0.45 9.96
N ALA A 124 14.61 1.15 9.53
CA ALA A 124 14.66 2.60 9.34
C ALA A 124 14.94 3.34 10.65
N ILE A 125 14.35 2.91 11.77
CA ILE A 125 14.59 3.48 13.11
C ILE A 125 16.04 3.24 13.52
N LEU A 126 16.57 2.03 13.36
CA LEU A 126 17.96 1.69 13.71
C LEU A 126 18.97 2.50 12.90
N LEU A 127 18.76 2.61 11.58
CA LEU A 127 19.63 3.41 10.72
C LEU A 127 19.57 4.90 11.05
N GLY A 128 18.39 5.42 11.38
CA GLY A 128 18.22 6.80 11.84
C GLY A 128 18.94 7.06 13.15
N ALA A 129 18.82 6.16 14.14
CA ALA A 129 19.51 6.28 15.41
C ALA A 129 21.04 6.19 15.26
N ALA A 130 21.55 5.30 14.43
CA ALA A 130 22.97 5.19 14.11
C ALA A 130 23.49 6.47 13.43
N GLY A 131 22.75 7.02 12.47
CA GLY A 131 23.10 8.26 11.79
C GLY A 131 23.20 9.45 12.77
N VAL A 132 22.23 9.59 13.68
CA VAL A 132 22.26 10.64 14.72
C VAL A 132 23.45 10.47 15.65
N ARG A 133 23.79 9.23 16.05
CA ARG A 133 24.97 8.97 16.90
C ARG A 133 26.26 9.36 16.20
N LEU A 134 26.43 9.04 14.92
CA LEU A 134 27.63 9.42 14.16
C LEU A 134 27.79 10.94 14.00
N LEU A 135 26.68 11.66 13.87
CA LEU A 135 26.69 13.12 13.81
C LEU A 135 27.03 13.78 15.15
N ARG A 136 26.64 13.15 16.27
CA ARG A 136 26.90 13.66 17.63
C ARG A 136 28.32 13.34 18.15
N HIS A 137 28.97 12.32 17.60
CA HIS A 137 30.34 11.97 17.90
C HIS A 137 31.23 12.23 16.66
N PRO A 138 31.62 13.48 16.37
CA PRO A 138 32.64 13.72 15.37
C PRO A 138 33.92 13.02 15.85
N ALA A 139 34.49 12.18 14.99
CA ALA A 139 35.72 11.48 15.26
C ALA A 139 36.75 12.49 15.79
N GLN A 140 37.23 12.29 17.02
CA GLN A 140 38.41 13.00 17.54
C GLN A 140 39.57 12.60 16.63
N GLN A 141 39.91 13.48 15.68
CA GLN A 141 41.14 13.36 14.94
C GLN A 141 42.27 13.54 15.98
N THR A 142 42.89 12.44 16.36
CA THR A 142 44.19 12.45 17.05
C THR A 142 45.20 13.06 16.09
N VAL A 143 45.38 14.36 16.22
CA VAL A 143 46.54 15.03 15.64
C VAL A 143 47.77 14.52 16.44
N GLY A 144 48.40 13.48 15.90
CA GLY A 144 49.72 13.04 16.38
C GLY A 144 50.74 14.11 16.00
N CYS A 145 51.15 14.91 16.97
CA CYS A 145 52.38 15.69 16.88
C CYS A 145 53.55 14.72 16.84
N HIS A 146 54.19 14.59 15.68
CA HIS A 146 55.56 14.06 15.54
C HIS A 146 56.52 15.22 15.79
N SER A 147 57.23 15.14 16.90
CA SER A 147 58.48 15.87 17.14
C SER A 147 59.67 15.05 16.65
#